data_b3ec7aa08325b7ea3b1d99face29b754
#
_entry.id   b3ec7aa08325b7ea3b1d99face29b754
#
_cell.length_a   1.000
_cell.length_b   1.000
_cell.length_c   1.000
_cell.angle_alpha   90.00
_cell.angle_beta   90.00
_cell.angle_gamma   90.00
#
_symmetry.space_group_name_H-M   'P 1'
#
loop_
_entity.id
_entity.type
_entity.pdbx_description
1 polymer ?
#
loop_
_entity_poly.entity_id
_entity_poly.type
_entity_poly.pdbx_seq_one_letter_code
_entity_poly.pdbx_strand_id
1 'polypeptide(L)'
;KQSRYASNGQDLNRDHTKLTNPEMIAIKKAINKFSPDLMVDFHEYKPYRVDFVNFGEYGTTSMFDCMFLYSGNLNVCPLIKETIENKFIPNATKKLDFYKLKYHNYLSSKHKNNKVYFNLGSVSPRSSATSFALSNCISMLMEVRGVGLKRDSFKRRIFTTYLLAHSFLNTALNEKDYITNQLKSCNNFPDDITIKYKKEKSPYELSMIDVYNHKVIPVDILLYSGLNCKKEITRKRPNYYIIHKDLNIVASKLNILGL
;
A
#
# COMPACT_ATOMS: atom_id res chain seq x y z
N LYS A 1 0.01 15.70 19.25
CA LYS A 1 -0.64 16.17 18.01
C LYS A 1 -0.51 15.06 16.95
N GLN A 2 -1.58 14.79 16.23
CA GLN A 2 -1.57 13.79 15.16
C GLN A 2 -0.88 14.39 13.93
N SER A 3 0.29 13.87 13.56
CA SER A 3 1.08 14.31 12.40
C SER A 3 0.59 13.75 11.06
N ARG A 4 -0.53 13.01 11.05
CA ARG A 4 -1.11 12.39 9.86
C ARG A 4 -1.67 13.39 8.85
N TYR A 5 -2.14 14.53 9.33
CA TYR A 5 -2.91 15.48 8.53
C TYR A 5 -2.06 16.71 8.18
N ALA A 6 -2.22 17.21 6.95
CA ALA A 6 -1.71 18.51 6.54
C ALA A 6 -2.33 19.64 7.35
N SER A 7 -1.82 20.87 7.20
CA SER A 7 -2.30 22.05 7.92
C SER A 7 -3.79 22.34 7.73
N ASN A 8 -4.35 21.95 6.60
CA ASN A 8 -5.78 22.08 6.28
C ASN A 8 -6.64 20.88 6.76
N GLY A 9 -6.09 19.96 7.56
CA GLY A 9 -6.79 18.80 8.09
C GLY A 9 -6.99 17.63 7.12
N GLN A 10 -6.39 17.68 5.93
CA GLN A 10 -6.50 16.60 4.95
C GLN A 10 -5.38 15.56 5.11
N ASP A 11 -5.73 14.29 4.90
CA ASP A 11 -4.77 13.19 4.83
C ASP A 11 -4.07 13.20 3.47
N LEU A 12 -2.77 13.50 3.45
CA LEU A 12 -1.97 13.56 2.22
C LEU A 12 -2.01 12.23 1.45
N ASN A 13 -2.02 11.10 2.16
CA ASN A 13 -2.14 9.78 1.52
C ASN A 13 -3.59 9.44 1.07
N ARG A 14 -4.41 10.47 0.86
CA ARG A 14 -5.73 10.43 0.18
C ARG A 14 -5.83 11.48 -0.91
N ASP A 15 -4.75 12.23 -1.15
CA ASP A 15 -4.75 13.39 -2.06
C ASP A 15 -3.99 13.14 -3.38
N HIS A 16 -3.44 11.95 -3.59
CA HIS A 16 -2.63 11.60 -4.77
C HIS A 16 -3.34 11.78 -6.13
N THR A 17 -4.68 11.86 -6.14
CA THR A 17 -5.47 12.09 -7.36
C THR A 17 -6.17 13.46 -7.37
N LYS A 18 -6.48 14.02 -6.20
CA LYS A 18 -7.20 15.29 -6.10
C LYS A 18 -6.29 16.50 -6.23
N LEU A 19 -5.06 16.39 -5.71
CA LEU A 19 -4.04 17.44 -5.72
C LEU A 19 -4.57 18.75 -5.12
N THR A 20 -5.11 18.66 -3.91
CA THR A 20 -5.65 19.82 -3.17
C THR A 20 -4.62 20.44 -2.23
N ASN A 21 -3.58 19.69 -1.88
CA ASN A 21 -2.52 20.13 -0.98
C ASN A 21 -1.26 20.51 -1.77
N PRO A 22 -0.62 21.64 -1.45
CA PRO A 22 0.61 22.07 -2.11
C PRO A 22 1.76 21.05 -1.91
N GLU A 23 1.81 20.37 -0.77
CA GLU A 23 2.79 19.31 -0.50
C GLU A 23 2.64 18.15 -1.49
N MET A 24 1.40 17.73 -1.76
CA MET A 24 1.15 16.65 -2.73
C MET A 24 1.46 17.08 -4.15
N ILE A 25 1.17 18.33 -4.50
CA ILE A 25 1.53 18.90 -5.80
C ILE A 25 3.06 18.91 -5.96
N ALA A 26 3.80 19.32 -4.93
CA ALA A 26 5.27 19.32 -4.96
C ALA A 26 5.84 17.90 -5.13
N ILE A 27 5.31 16.93 -4.39
CA ILE A 27 5.71 15.51 -4.50
C ILE A 27 5.46 14.99 -5.93
N LYS A 28 4.28 15.23 -6.50
CA LYS A 28 3.96 14.76 -7.85
C LYS A 28 4.84 15.41 -8.93
N LYS A 29 5.10 16.71 -8.83
CA LYS A 29 6.04 17.40 -9.72
C LYS A 29 7.45 16.83 -9.63
N ALA A 30 7.95 16.54 -8.43
CA ALA A 30 9.26 15.93 -8.22
C ALA A 30 9.31 14.53 -8.85
N ILE A 31 8.29 13.70 -8.64
CA ILE A 31 8.21 12.35 -9.22
C ILE A 31 8.19 12.41 -10.74
N ASN A 32 7.39 13.29 -11.34
CA ASN A 32 7.36 13.43 -12.79
C ASN A 32 8.71 13.93 -13.36
N LYS A 33 9.41 14.78 -12.61
CA LYS A 33 10.74 15.27 -13.02
C LYS A 33 11.80 14.17 -13.00
N PHE A 34 11.80 13.33 -11.98
CA PHE A 34 12.83 12.30 -11.77
C PHE A 34 12.47 10.93 -12.32
N SER A 35 11.18 10.67 -12.57
CA SER A 35 10.63 9.40 -13.09
C SER A 35 11.27 8.17 -12.44
N PRO A 36 11.17 8.02 -11.10
CA PRO A 36 11.84 6.93 -10.39
C PRO A 36 11.23 5.56 -10.75
N ASP A 37 12.08 4.56 -10.92
CA ASP A 37 11.65 3.17 -11.15
C ASP A 37 11.07 2.53 -9.89
N LEU A 38 11.50 2.98 -8.70
CA LEU A 38 11.10 2.46 -7.39
C LEU A 38 10.71 3.58 -6.44
N MET A 39 9.54 3.44 -5.82
CA MET A 39 9.06 4.30 -4.73
C MET A 39 8.69 3.45 -3.51
N VAL A 40 9.20 3.82 -2.36
CA VAL A 40 8.84 3.18 -1.09
C VAL A 40 8.41 4.26 -0.09
N ASP A 41 7.17 4.15 0.38
CA ASP A 41 6.57 5.05 1.36
C ASP A 41 6.57 4.36 2.74
N PHE A 42 7.26 4.91 3.73
CA PHE A 42 7.35 4.33 5.06
C PHE A 42 6.36 4.97 6.01
N HIS A 43 5.45 4.15 6.50
CA HIS A 43 4.41 4.50 7.47
C HIS A 43 4.57 3.70 8.76
N GLU A 44 3.87 4.16 9.80
CA GLU A 44 3.70 3.40 11.04
C GLU A 44 2.23 3.05 11.25
N TYR A 45 1.95 1.80 11.63
CA TYR A 45 0.61 1.35 11.98
C TYR A 45 0.42 1.24 13.49
N LYS A 46 -0.85 1.32 13.92
CA LYS A 46 -1.26 1.10 15.30
C LYS A 46 -1.52 -0.40 15.53
N PRO A 47 -0.72 -1.12 16.33
CA PRO A 47 -0.86 -2.56 16.50
C PRO A 47 -2.11 -2.95 17.32
N TYR A 48 -2.54 -2.08 18.23
CA TYR A 48 -3.76 -2.26 19.01
C TYR A 48 -4.87 -1.34 18.48
N ARG A 49 -6.00 -1.93 18.13
CA ARG A 49 -7.18 -1.23 17.59
C ARG A 49 -8.41 -1.58 18.41
N VAL A 50 -9.36 -0.65 18.46
CA VAL A 50 -10.67 -0.87 19.13
C VAL A 50 -11.36 -2.12 18.57
N ASP A 51 -11.23 -2.38 17.28
CA ASP A 51 -11.80 -3.57 16.62
C ASP A 51 -11.28 -4.89 17.18
N PHE A 52 -10.07 -4.90 17.77
CA PHE A 52 -9.40 -6.11 18.26
C PHE A 52 -9.84 -6.50 19.67
N VAL A 53 -10.61 -5.66 20.35
CA VAL A 53 -11.19 -5.96 21.67
C VAL A 53 -12.15 -7.17 21.61
N ASN A 54 -12.77 -7.39 20.47
CA ASN A 54 -13.74 -8.47 20.28
C ASN A 54 -13.12 -9.85 19.97
N PHE A 55 -11.80 -9.93 19.92
CA PHE A 55 -11.09 -11.18 19.67
C PHE A 55 -10.31 -11.61 20.91
N GLY A 56 -10.31 -12.94 21.21
CA GLY A 56 -9.77 -13.47 22.44
C GLY A 56 -10.65 -13.12 23.65
N GLU A 57 -10.18 -13.47 24.84
CA GLU A 57 -10.93 -13.26 26.10
C GLU A 57 -10.91 -11.78 26.52
N TYR A 58 -9.76 -11.13 26.42
CA TYR A 58 -9.57 -9.73 26.85
C TYR A 58 -9.11 -8.81 25.72
N GLY A 59 -9.31 -9.23 24.47
CA GLY A 59 -8.85 -8.54 23.29
C GLY A 59 -7.47 -8.98 22.82
N THR A 60 -7.13 -8.55 21.60
CA THR A 60 -5.90 -8.94 20.92
C THR A 60 -5.12 -7.75 20.41
N THR A 61 -3.85 -7.98 20.04
CA THR A 61 -3.01 -7.03 19.33
C THR A 61 -2.34 -7.69 18.14
N SER A 62 -2.05 -6.89 17.11
CA SER A 62 -1.28 -7.38 15.96
C SER A 62 0.12 -7.81 16.39
N MET A 63 0.61 -8.91 15.86
CA MET A 63 1.95 -9.43 16.17
C MET A 63 3.04 -8.99 15.17
N PHE A 64 2.69 -8.35 14.07
CA PHE A 64 3.61 -8.07 12.99
C PHE A 64 4.50 -6.86 13.29
N ASP A 65 5.79 -6.95 12.98
CA ASP A 65 6.74 -5.84 13.05
C ASP A 65 6.57 -4.90 11.87
N CYS A 66 6.20 -5.45 10.73
CA CYS A 66 5.86 -4.68 9.53
C CYS A 66 4.83 -5.39 8.66
N MET A 67 4.17 -4.60 7.81
CA MET A 67 3.26 -5.11 6.78
C MET A 67 3.57 -4.49 5.43
N PHE A 68 3.50 -5.30 4.37
CA PHE A 68 3.74 -4.88 2.98
C PHE A 68 2.43 -4.46 2.33
N LEU A 69 2.35 -3.22 1.87
CA LEU A 69 1.24 -2.71 1.08
C LEU A 69 1.70 -2.40 -0.33
N TYR A 70 1.11 -3.04 -1.31
CA TYR A 70 1.27 -2.76 -2.73
C TYR A 70 -0.08 -2.85 -3.43
N SER A 71 -0.12 -2.42 -4.69
CA SER A 71 -1.39 -2.27 -5.40
C SER A 71 -1.90 -3.58 -5.97
N GLY A 72 -3.18 -3.88 -5.75
CA GLY A 72 -3.93 -4.88 -6.50
C GLY A 72 -4.95 -4.26 -7.48
N ASN A 73 -4.77 -2.98 -7.83
CA ASN A 73 -5.63 -2.32 -8.81
C ASN A 73 -5.43 -2.92 -10.20
N LEU A 74 -6.53 -3.31 -10.84
CA LEU A 74 -6.52 -4.05 -12.11
C LEU A 74 -6.11 -3.21 -13.34
N ASN A 75 -5.87 -1.91 -13.16
CA ASN A 75 -5.31 -1.02 -14.17
C ASN A 75 -3.81 -0.80 -13.99
N VAL A 76 -3.22 -1.30 -12.92
CA VAL A 76 -1.76 -1.35 -12.74
C VAL A 76 -1.22 -2.49 -13.59
N CYS A 77 -0.08 -2.28 -14.23
CA CYS A 77 0.61 -3.31 -14.98
C CYS A 77 0.89 -4.53 -14.08
N PRO A 78 0.48 -5.75 -14.45
CA PRO A 78 0.67 -6.95 -13.61
C PRO A 78 2.13 -7.20 -13.26
N LEU A 79 3.07 -6.90 -14.16
CA LEU A 79 4.50 -7.08 -13.97
C LEU A 79 5.06 -6.30 -12.78
N ILE A 80 4.43 -5.17 -12.41
CA ILE A 80 4.79 -4.41 -11.20
C ILE A 80 4.50 -5.23 -9.95
N LYS A 81 3.30 -5.80 -9.84
CA LYS A 81 2.92 -6.67 -8.73
C LYS A 81 3.80 -7.92 -8.68
N GLU A 82 4.01 -8.59 -9.81
CA GLU A 82 4.85 -9.77 -9.94
C GLU A 82 6.30 -9.49 -9.52
N THR A 83 6.86 -8.35 -9.90
CA THR A 83 8.21 -7.95 -9.49
C THR A 83 8.30 -7.74 -7.98
N ILE A 84 7.28 -7.11 -7.37
CA ILE A 84 7.22 -6.93 -5.91
C ILE A 84 7.16 -8.30 -5.21
N GLU A 85 6.27 -9.19 -5.64
CA GLU A 85 6.03 -10.49 -5.01
C GLU A 85 7.20 -11.48 -5.22
N ASN A 86 7.89 -11.42 -6.36
CA ASN A 86 8.94 -12.39 -6.71
C ASN A 86 10.36 -11.90 -6.38
N LYS A 87 10.59 -10.60 -6.21
CA LYS A 87 11.93 -10.04 -5.96
C LYS A 87 12.02 -9.27 -4.64
N PHE A 88 11.18 -8.27 -4.43
CA PHE A 88 11.31 -7.38 -3.27
C PHE A 88 10.86 -8.03 -1.96
N ILE A 89 9.70 -8.66 -1.93
CA ILE A 89 9.17 -9.32 -0.72
C ILE A 89 10.07 -10.48 -0.29
N PRO A 90 10.46 -11.44 -1.14
CA PRO A 90 11.30 -12.56 -0.71
C PRO A 90 12.66 -12.13 -0.15
N ASN A 91 13.31 -11.14 -0.77
CA ASN A 91 14.57 -10.60 -0.26
C ASN A 91 14.42 -9.87 1.08
N ALA A 92 13.33 -9.16 1.27
CA ALA A 92 13.03 -8.47 2.54
C ALA A 92 12.70 -9.48 3.64
N THR A 93 11.83 -10.45 3.35
CA THR A 93 11.39 -11.46 4.34
C THR A 93 12.55 -12.33 4.80
N LYS A 94 13.46 -12.72 3.91
CA LYS A 94 14.68 -13.44 4.28
C LYS A 94 15.50 -12.71 5.35
N LYS A 95 15.62 -11.37 5.24
CA LYS A 95 16.28 -10.56 6.27
C LYS A 95 15.46 -10.46 7.55
N LEU A 96 14.16 -10.28 7.44
CA LEU A 96 13.27 -10.20 8.60
C LEU A 96 13.28 -11.51 9.39
N ASP A 97 13.25 -12.66 8.71
CA ASP A 97 13.30 -13.99 9.32
C ASP A 97 14.63 -14.21 10.07
N PHE A 98 15.76 -13.80 9.50
CA PHE A 98 17.08 -13.87 10.15
C PHE A 98 17.08 -13.16 11.51
N TYR A 99 16.39 -11.99 11.61
CA TYR A 99 16.25 -11.22 12.85
C TYR A 99 14.97 -11.58 13.64
N LYS A 100 14.26 -12.63 13.27
CA LYS A 100 13.01 -13.10 13.92
C LYS A 100 11.93 -12.01 14.01
N LEU A 101 11.89 -11.11 13.02
CA LEU A 101 10.87 -10.08 12.87
C LEU A 101 9.67 -10.65 12.12
N LYS A 102 8.46 -10.34 12.62
CA LYS A 102 7.21 -10.85 12.05
C LYS A 102 6.65 -9.87 11.00
N TYR A 103 6.13 -10.42 9.93
CA TYR A 103 5.59 -9.64 8.81
C TYR A 103 4.31 -10.24 8.25
N HIS A 104 3.56 -9.44 7.52
CA HIS A 104 2.35 -9.85 6.81
C HIS A 104 2.10 -8.88 5.64
N ASN A 105 1.21 -9.25 4.72
CA ASN A 105 0.63 -8.26 3.82
C ASN A 105 -0.31 -7.34 4.59
N TYR A 106 -0.42 -6.08 4.16
CA TYR A 106 -1.16 -5.06 4.91
C TYR A 106 -2.63 -5.42 5.12
N LEU A 107 -3.02 -5.42 6.38
CA LEU A 107 -4.39 -5.66 6.84
C LEU A 107 -4.98 -4.40 7.46
N SER A 108 -6.19 -4.06 7.06
CA SER A 108 -7.00 -3.04 7.73
C SER A 108 -8.35 -3.59 8.11
N SER A 109 -8.76 -3.37 9.37
CA SER A 109 -10.08 -3.77 9.86
C SER A 109 -11.13 -2.72 9.54
N LYS A 110 -12.36 -3.16 9.38
CA LYS A 110 -13.55 -2.33 9.24
C LYS A 110 -14.74 -2.96 9.95
N HIS A 111 -15.63 -2.11 10.46
CA HIS A 111 -16.92 -2.50 10.99
C HIS A 111 -18.02 -2.33 9.96
N LYS A 112 -18.88 -3.33 9.85
CA LYS A 112 -20.13 -3.26 9.11
C LYS A 112 -21.14 -4.21 9.74
N ASN A 113 -22.35 -3.71 10.05
CA ASN A 113 -23.43 -4.51 10.64
C ASN A 113 -22.98 -5.32 11.86
N ASN A 114 -22.32 -4.67 12.81
CA ASN A 114 -21.75 -5.26 14.04
C ASN A 114 -20.74 -6.41 13.84
N LYS A 115 -20.21 -6.55 12.61
CA LYS A 115 -19.16 -7.52 12.29
C LYS A 115 -17.87 -6.82 11.88
N VAL A 116 -16.76 -7.35 12.38
CA VAL A 116 -15.43 -6.94 11.95
C VAL A 116 -15.03 -7.76 10.72
N TYR A 117 -14.54 -7.10 9.70
CA TYR A 117 -13.93 -7.74 8.54
C TYR A 117 -12.61 -7.05 8.19
N PHE A 118 -11.77 -7.77 7.50
CA PHE A 118 -10.44 -7.28 7.15
C PHE A 118 -10.31 -7.07 5.64
N ASN A 119 -9.56 -6.03 5.27
CA ASN A 119 -9.13 -5.83 3.89
C ASN A 119 -7.63 -6.08 3.79
N LEU A 120 -7.24 -6.88 2.81
CA LEU A 120 -5.86 -7.14 2.44
C LEU A 120 -5.47 -6.24 1.26
N GLY A 121 -4.33 -5.56 1.37
CA GLY A 121 -3.81 -4.73 0.29
C GLY A 121 -4.64 -3.47 0.02
N SER A 122 -4.34 -2.81 -1.10
CA SER A 122 -5.03 -1.60 -1.56
C SER A 122 -5.26 -1.60 -3.07
N VAL A 123 -6.34 -0.95 -3.48
CA VAL A 123 -6.68 -0.74 -4.90
C VAL A 123 -6.98 0.74 -5.20
N SER A 124 -6.92 1.59 -4.17
CA SER A 124 -7.33 2.99 -4.28
C SER A 124 -6.24 3.85 -4.90
N PRO A 125 -6.50 4.53 -6.03
CA PRO A 125 -5.54 5.44 -6.66
C PRO A 125 -5.23 6.69 -5.82
N ARG A 126 -5.97 6.89 -4.73
CA ARG A 126 -5.78 8.02 -3.82
C ARG A 126 -4.60 7.83 -2.86
N SER A 127 -4.08 6.59 -2.74
CA SER A 127 -2.91 6.27 -1.90
C SER A 127 -1.63 6.20 -2.72
N SER A 128 -0.49 6.43 -2.08
CA SER A 128 0.85 6.40 -2.67
C SER A 128 1.11 5.09 -3.41
N ALA A 129 0.93 3.95 -2.76
CA ALA A 129 1.20 2.63 -3.32
C ALA A 129 0.48 2.37 -4.66
N THR A 130 -0.78 2.80 -4.80
CA THR A 130 -1.53 2.59 -6.04
C THR A 130 -1.28 3.72 -7.04
N SER A 131 -1.20 4.98 -6.57
CA SER A 131 -1.02 6.12 -7.45
C SER A 131 0.29 6.08 -8.23
N PHE A 132 1.39 5.68 -7.58
CA PHE A 132 2.68 5.56 -8.27
C PHE A 132 2.75 4.31 -9.14
N ALA A 133 2.13 3.20 -8.72
CA ALA A 133 2.03 2.01 -9.55
C ALA A 133 1.24 2.25 -10.85
N LEU A 134 0.19 3.09 -10.82
CA LEU A 134 -0.53 3.53 -12.02
C LEU A 134 0.31 4.42 -12.95
N SER A 135 1.41 4.98 -12.46
CA SER A 135 2.41 5.73 -13.25
C SER A 135 3.60 4.84 -13.64
N ASN A 136 3.40 3.51 -13.71
CA ASN A 136 4.43 2.52 -14.07
C ASN A 136 5.68 2.57 -13.18
N CYS A 137 5.52 2.82 -11.89
CA CYS A 137 6.60 2.77 -10.91
C CYS A 137 6.38 1.55 -9.98
N ILE A 138 7.42 0.80 -9.66
CA ILE A 138 7.36 -0.21 -8.59
C ILE A 138 7.11 0.52 -7.29
N SER A 139 5.91 0.37 -6.73
CA SER A 139 5.49 1.16 -5.59
C SER A 139 5.02 0.29 -4.43
N MET A 140 5.66 0.48 -3.28
CA MET A 140 5.31 -0.17 -2.03
C MET A 140 5.11 0.86 -0.92
N LEU A 141 4.22 0.55 0.02
CA LEU A 141 4.08 1.25 1.27
C LEU A 141 4.31 0.24 2.40
N MET A 142 5.22 0.59 3.29
CA MET A 142 5.57 -0.24 4.44
C MET A 142 4.89 0.31 5.68
N GLU A 143 4.15 -0.54 6.38
CA GLU A 143 3.54 -0.19 7.67
C GLU A 143 4.35 -0.84 8.78
N VAL A 144 5.18 -0.04 9.45
CA VAL A 144 6.02 -0.50 10.58
C VAL A 144 5.25 -0.34 11.88
N ARG A 145 5.40 -1.28 12.81
CA ARG A 145 4.73 -1.27 14.12
C ARG A 145 5.26 -0.13 14.99
N GLY A 146 4.46 0.94 15.20
CA GLY A 146 4.98 2.11 15.92
C GLY A 146 3.94 2.98 16.60
N VAL A 147 2.82 3.24 15.97
CA VAL A 147 1.82 4.19 16.47
C VAL A 147 1.27 3.77 17.84
N GLY A 148 1.38 4.66 18.82
CA GLY A 148 0.89 4.45 20.19
C GLY A 148 1.89 3.75 21.12
N LEU A 149 3.00 3.20 20.61
CA LEU A 149 4.01 2.49 21.41
C LEU A 149 5.10 3.41 21.99
N LYS A 150 5.03 4.71 21.71
CA LYS A 150 5.96 5.74 22.22
C LYS A 150 7.43 5.31 22.03
N ARG A 151 8.25 5.40 23.10
CA ARG A 151 9.67 5.05 23.08
C ARG A 151 9.95 3.54 23.19
N ASP A 152 9.00 2.76 23.66
CA ASP A 152 9.21 1.32 23.98
C ASP A 152 9.56 0.50 22.73
N SER A 153 9.03 0.85 21.57
CA SER A 153 9.36 0.20 20.30
C SER A 153 10.39 0.94 19.44
N PHE A 154 10.99 2.02 19.94
CA PHE A 154 11.79 2.94 19.12
C PHE A 154 12.96 2.26 18.40
N LYS A 155 13.80 1.53 19.14
CA LYS A 155 14.95 0.82 18.54
C LYS A 155 14.48 -0.24 17.53
N ARG A 156 13.44 -1.03 17.88
CA ARG A 156 12.93 -2.10 17.05
C ARG A 156 12.33 -1.58 15.74
N ARG A 157 11.52 -0.53 15.77
CA ARG A 157 10.92 0.03 14.55
C ARG A 157 11.92 0.73 13.63
N ILE A 158 12.93 1.44 14.18
CA ILE A 158 14.02 2.00 13.40
C ILE A 158 14.80 0.88 12.71
N PHE A 159 15.15 -0.15 13.47
CA PHE A 159 15.89 -1.29 12.93
C PHE A 159 15.10 -2.02 11.83
N THR A 160 13.81 -2.26 12.04
CA THR A 160 12.92 -2.86 11.03
C THR A 160 12.87 -1.99 9.76
N THR A 161 12.71 -0.67 9.91
CA THR A 161 12.69 0.27 8.78
C THR A 161 14.02 0.25 8.02
N TYR A 162 15.14 0.26 8.74
CA TYR A 162 16.47 0.18 8.15
C TYR A 162 16.68 -1.10 7.36
N LEU A 163 16.30 -2.26 7.92
CA LEU A 163 16.42 -3.55 7.24
C LEU A 163 15.62 -3.58 5.94
N LEU A 164 14.39 -3.06 5.97
CA LEU A 164 13.53 -2.98 4.79
C LEU A 164 14.12 -2.06 3.72
N ALA A 165 14.51 -0.83 4.09
CA ALA A 165 15.09 0.14 3.18
C ALA A 165 16.37 -0.42 2.53
N HIS A 166 17.28 -0.99 3.34
CA HIS A 166 18.50 -1.62 2.85
C HIS A 166 18.22 -2.81 1.93
N SER A 167 17.20 -3.64 2.26
CA SER A 167 16.82 -4.76 1.41
C SER A 167 16.30 -4.29 0.05
N PHE A 168 15.44 -3.27 0.03
CA PHE A 168 14.86 -2.76 -1.20
C PHE A 168 15.90 -2.10 -2.10
N LEU A 169 16.83 -1.33 -1.52
CA LEU A 169 17.93 -0.73 -2.28
C LEU A 169 18.83 -1.80 -2.90
N ASN A 170 19.20 -2.82 -2.12
CA ASN A 170 20.01 -3.92 -2.65
C ASN A 170 19.27 -4.72 -3.74
N THR A 171 17.99 -4.97 -3.56
CA THR A 171 17.17 -5.65 -4.58
C THR A 171 17.11 -4.80 -5.85
N ALA A 172 16.86 -3.49 -5.73
CA ALA A 172 16.83 -2.60 -6.88
C ALA A 172 18.17 -2.56 -7.63
N LEU A 173 19.29 -2.56 -6.89
CA LEU A 173 20.63 -2.57 -7.49
C LEU A 173 20.94 -3.89 -8.20
N ASN A 174 20.69 -5.01 -7.53
CA ASN A 174 21.03 -6.34 -8.05
C ASN A 174 20.13 -6.80 -9.20
N GLU A 175 18.88 -6.34 -9.21
CA GLU A 175 17.87 -6.70 -10.20
C GLU A 175 17.59 -5.55 -11.19
N LYS A 176 18.51 -4.60 -11.33
CA LYS A 176 18.32 -3.36 -12.11
C LYS A 176 17.83 -3.66 -13.54
N ASP A 177 18.52 -4.54 -14.25
CA ASP A 177 18.20 -4.83 -15.65
C ASP A 177 16.85 -5.54 -15.79
N TYR A 178 16.57 -6.47 -14.89
CA TYR A 178 15.25 -7.12 -14.80
C TYR A 178 14.15 -6.11 -14.58
N ILE A 179 14.28 -5.24 -13.57
CA ILE A 179 13.31 -4.18 -13.24
C ILE A 179 13.08 -3.26 -14.43
N THR A 180 14.16 -2.78 -15.05
CA THR A 180 14.07 -1.89 -16.21
C THR A 180 13.31 -2.54 -17.38
N ASN A 181 13.55 -3.82 -17.65
CA ASN A 181 12.85 -4.57 -18.70
C ASN A 181 11.37 -4.76 -18.38
N GLN A 182 11.02 -5.06 -17.11
CA GLN A 182 9.63 -5.18 -16.69
C GLN A 182 8.88 -3.84 -16.86
N LEU A 183 9.48 -2.74 -16.41
CA LEU A 183 8.86 -1.41 -16.53
C LEU A 183 8.70 -0.96 -17.99
N LYS A 184 9.67 -1.24 -18.88
CA LYS A 184 9.52 -1.01 -20.32
C LYS A 184 8.33 -1.78 -20.89
N SER A 185 8.16 -3.04 -20.49
CA SER A 185 7.03 -3.89 -20.92
C SER A 185 5.67 -3.36 -20.43
N CYS A 186 5.64 -2.63 -19.31
CA CYS A 186 4.44 -1.99 -18.78
C CYS A 186 3.92 -0.82 -19.63
N ASN A 187 4.69 -0.30 -20.57
CA ASN A 187 4.24 0.77 -21.46
C ASN A 187 3.20 0.32 -22.49
N ASN A 188 3.02 -0.98 -22.66
CA ASN A 188 1.95 -1.54 -23.48
C ASN A 188 0.65 -1.56 -22.67
N PHE A 189 -0.11 -0.48 -22.75
CA PHE A 189 -1.38 -0.35 -22.04
C PHE A 189 -2.43 -1.32 -22.59
N PRO A 190 -3.21 -1.99 -21.74
CA PRO A 190 -4.33 -2.80 -22.22
C PRO A 190 -5.41 -1.93 -22.87
N ASP A 191 -6.11 -2.50 -23.87
CA ASP A 191 -7.22 -1.83 -24.56
C ASP A 191 -8.39 -1.51 -23.65
N ASP A 192 -8.54 -2.27 -22.56
CA ASP A 192 -9.64 -2.10 -21.62
C ASP A 192 -9.19 -1.49 -20.30
N ILE A 193 -10.01 -0.56 -19.80
CA ILE A 193 -9.89 0.02 -18.48
C ILE A 193 -10.92 -0.63 -17.54
N THR A 194 -10.48 -1.14 -16.41
CA THR A 194 -11.37 -1.62 -15.35
C THR A 194 -11.95 -0.46 -14.56
N ILE A 195 -13.27 -0.27 -14.67
CA ILE A 195 -14.00 0.80 -13.98
C ILE A 195 -14.53 0.32 -12.63
N LYS A 196 -14.97 -0.93 -12.56
CA LYS A 196 -15.50 -1.55 -11.36
C LYS A 196 -14.92 -2.95 -11.17
N TYR A 197 -14.62 -3.27 -9.94
CA TYR A 197 -14.04 -4.55 -9.55
C TYR A 197 -14.70 -5.06 -8.26
N LYS A 198 -14.65 -6.37 -8.06
CA LYS A 198 -15.04 -7.04 -6.83
C LYS A 198 -13.83 -7.68 -6.18
N LYS A 199 -13.66 -7.44 -4.88
CA LYS A 199 -12.63 -8.10 -4.07
C LYS A 199 -13.04 -9.55 -3.83
N GLU A 200 -12.08 -10.44 -3.88
CA GLU A 200 -12.28 -11.81 -3.44
C GLU A 200 -12.53 -11.84 -1.92
N LYS A 201 -13.49 -12.68 -1.51
CA LYS A 201 -13.89 -12.83 -0.11
C LYS A 201 -13.62 -14.26 0.31
N SER A 202 -12.90 -14.45 1.41
CA SER A 202 -12.58 -15.76 1.96
C SER A 202 -12.53 -15.76 3.49
N PRO A 203 -12.82 -16.86 4.15
CA PRO A 203 -12.40 -17.07 5.53
C PRO A 203 -10.88 -17.08 5.60
N TYR A 204 -10.32 -16.62 6.69
CA TYR A 204 -8.88 -16.56 6.93
C TYR A 204 -8.59 -16.64 8.42
N GLU A 205 -7.63 -17.47 8.79
CA GLU A 205 -7.13 -17.56 10.15
C GLU A 205 -5.96 -16.57 10.33
N LEU A 206 -6.14 -15.59 11.19
CA LEU A 206 -5.14 -14.56 11.50
C LEU A 206 -4.53 -14.83 12.88
N SER A 207 -3.20 -15.00 12.90
CA SER A 207 -2.49 -15.08 14.19
C SER A 207 -2.40 -13.71 14.84
N MET A 208 -2.86 -13.59 16.08
CA MET A 208 -2.83 -12.39 16.90
C MET A 208 -2.27 -12.70 18.30
N ILE A 209 -1.86 -11.68 19.04
CA ILE A 209 -1.40 -11.84 20.41
C ILE A 209 -2.58 -11.49 21.33
N ASP A 210 -2.98 -12.43 22.20
CA ASP A 210 -3.90 -12.19 23.30
C ASP A 210 -3.26 -11.23 24.30
N VAL A 211 -3.97 -10.16 24.70
CA VAL A 211 -3.37 -9.09 25.52
C VAL A 211 -3.24 -9.47 26.99
N TYR A 212 -3.96 -10.48 27.46
CA TYR A 212 -3.93 -10.94 28.85
C TYR A 212 -2.80 -11.94 29.10
N ASN A 213 -2.78 -13.03 28.34
CA ASN A 213 -1.82 -14.10 28.55
C ASN A 213 -0.56 -14.00 27.67
N HIS A 214 -0.51 -13.03 26.76
CA HIS A 214 0.59 -12.75 25.83
C HIS A 214 0.89 -13.92 24.87
N LYS A 215 -0.04 -14.85 24.69
CA LYS A 215 0.11 -15.96 23.75
C LYS A 215 -0.38 -15.60 22.37
N VAL A 216 0.23 -16.20 21.38
CA VAL A 216 -0.28 -16.14 20.00
C VAL A 216 -1.51 -17.06 19.92
N ILE A 217 -2.61 -16.52 19.45
CA ILE A 217 -3.86 -17.25 19.25
C ILE A 217 -4.32 -17.10 17.79
N PRO A 218 -4.95 -18.13 17.22
CA PRO A 218 -5.64 -18.02 15.94
C PRO A 218 -6.96 -17.25 16.13
N VAL A 219 -7.28 -16.41 15.16
CA VAL A 219 -8.53 -15.65 15.10
C VAL A 219 -9.15 -15.81 13.73
N ASP A 220 -10.34 -16.37 13.67
CA ASP A 220 -11.10 -16.51 12.44
C ASP A 220 -11.66 -15.17 11.99
N ILE A 221 -11.28 -14.75 10.80
CA ILE A 221 -11.71 -13.48 10.23
C ILE A 221 -12.31 -13.67 8.85
N LEU A 222 -13.07 -12.68 8.40
CA LEU A 222 -13.51 -12.55 7.03
C LEU A 222 -12.59 -11.57 6.30
N LEU A 223 -11.89 -12.08 5.28
CA LEU A 223 -10.91 -11.33 4.51
C LEU A 223 -11.48 -10.91 3.15
N TYR A 224 -11.34 -9.64 2.80
CA TYR A 224 -11.59 -9.10 1.48
C TYR A 224 -10.26 -8.76 0.81
N SER A 225 -9.82 -9.58 -0.14
CA SER A 225 -8.54 -9.40 -0.79
C SER A 225 -8.61 -8.29 -1.85
N GLY A 226 -7.89 -7.19 -1.60
CA GLY A 226 -7.63 -6.17 -2.62
C GLY A 226 -6.49 -6.56 -3.56
N LEU A 227 -5.72 -7.62 -3.25
CA LEU A 227 -4.68 -8.15 -4.13
C LEU A 227 -5.26 -9.15 -5.16
N ASN A 228 -6.43 -9.71 -4.85
CA ASN A 228 -7.16 -10.63 -5.72
C ASN A 228 -8.53 -10.03 -6.03
N CYS A 229 -8.58 -9.23 -7.09
CA CYS A 229 -9.79 -8.58 -7.57
C CYS A 229 -10.25 -9.22 -8.87
N LYS A 230 -11.56 -9.28 -9.07
CA LYS A 230 -12.19 -9.68 -10.34
C LYS A 230 -12.82 -8.47 -11.01
N LYS A 231 -12.65 -8.35 -12.33
CA LYS A 231 -13.28 -7.29 -13.13
C LYS A 231 -14.80 -7.47 -13.11
N GLU A 232 -15.54 -6.40 -12.86
CA GLU A 232 -17.01 -6.38 -12.96
C GLU A 232 -17.46 -5.52 -14.15
N ILE A 233 -16.86 -4.34 -14.33
CA ILE A 233 -17.15 -3.44 -15.45
C ILE A 233 -15.84 -2.99 -16.06
N THR A 234 -15.73 -3.15 -17.37
CA THR A 234 -14.63 -2.63 -18.18
C THR A 234 -15.16 -1.68 -19.25
N ARG A 235 -14.32 -0.80 -19.73
CA ARG A 235 -14.56 0.06 -20.89
C ARG A 235 -13.31 0.07 -21.75
N LYS A 236 -13.50 0.20 -23.06
CA LYS A 236 -12.37 0.43 -23.97
C LYS A 236 -11.67 1.74 -23.60
N ARG A 237 -10.35 1.71 -23.65
CA ARG A 237 -9.53 2.91 -23.45
C ARG A 237 -9.80 3.88 -24.62
N PRO A 238 -10.21 5.13 -24.37
CA PRO A 238 -10.36 6.09 -25.44
C PRO A 238 -8.97 6.52 -25.95
N ASN A 239 -8.89 6.88 -27.24
CA ASN A 239 -7.65 7.40 -27.83
C ASN A 239 -7.27 8.75 -27.24
N TYR A 240 -8.25 9.56 -26.85
CA TYR A 240 -8.06 10.88 -26.24
C TYR A 240 -9.23 11.28 -25.37
N TYR A 241 -8.99 12.25 -24.49
CA TYR A 241 -10.00 12.90 -23.65
C TYR A 241 -10.12 14.37 -24.06
N ILE A 242 -11.34 14.84 -24.28
CA ILE A 242 -11.61 16.25 -24.55
C ILE A 242 -11.96 16.94 -23.24
N ILE A 243 -11.23 17.99 -22.90
CA ILE A 243 -11.48 18.82 -21.72
C ILE A 243 -12.02 20.16 -22.18
N HIS A 244 -13.19 20.56 -21.67
CA HIS A 244 -13.75 21.86 -21.99
C HIS A 244 -12.80 22.98 -21.54
N LYS A 245 -12.69 24.05 -22.34
CA LYS A 245 -11.76 25.17 -22.10
C LYS A 245 -11.91 25.84 -20.72
N ASP A 246 -13.11 25.82 -20.14
CA ASP A 246 -13.38 26.45 -18.84
C ASP A 246 -12.91 25.57 -17.65
N LEU A 247 -12.43 24.33 -17.92
CA LEU A 247 -11.93 23.40 -16.92
C LEU A 247 -10.41 23.46 -16.74
N ASN A 248 -9.83 24.67 -16.75
CA ASN A 248 -8.39 24.90 -16.62
C ASN A 248 -7.76 24.24 -15.38
N ILE A 249 -8.51 24.19 -14.24
CA ILE A 249 -8.06 23.53 -13.02
C ILE A 249 -7.87 22.03 -13.26
N VAL A 250 -8.78 21.39 -14.01
CA VAL A 250 -8.68 19.95 -14.33
C VAL A 250 -7.46 19.73 -15.24
N ALA A 251 -7.30 20.51 -16.30
CA ALA A 251 -6.15 20.42 -17.21
C ALA A 251 -4.82 20.59 -16.45
N SER A 252 -4.72 21.60 -15.58
CA SER A 252 -3.52 21.82 -14.76
C SER A 252 -3.21 20.62 -13.83
N LYS A 253 -4.21 20.00 -13.23
CA LYS A 253 -4.02 18.82 -12.39
C LYS A 253 -3.60 17.59 -13.18
N LEU A 254 -4.17 17.38 -14.36
CA LEU A 254 -3.76 16.29 -15.25
C LEU A 254 -2.31 16.44 -15.67
N ASN A 255 -1.89 17.67 -16.03
CA ASN A 255 -0.48 17.95 -16.33
C ASN A 255 0.46 17.64 -15.15
N ILE A 256 0.05 17.96 -13.88
CA ILE A 256 0.81 17.59 -12.67
C ILE A 256 0.84 16.06 -12.47
N LEU A 257 -0.17 15.34 -12.94
CA LEU A 257 -0.20 13.88 -12.90
C LEU A 257 0.61 13.21 -14.04
N GLY A 258 1.14 14.00 -14.97
CA GLY A 258 1.93 13.50 -16.10
C GLY A 258 1.10 13.10 -17.33
N LEU A 259 -0.11 13.66 -17.47
CA LEU A 259 -1.06 13.40 -18.56
C LEU A 259 -1.18 14.59 -19.48
#